data_c77e75429a1d0fa0200ddff094354cac
#
_entry.id   c77e75429a1d0fa0200ddff094354cac
#
_cell.length_a   1.000
_cell.length_b   1.000
_cell.length_c   1.000
_cell.angle_alpha   90.00
_cell.angle_beta   90.00
_cell.angle_gamma   90.00
#
_symmetry.space_group_name_H-M   'P 1'
#
loop_
_entity.id
_entity.type
_entity.pdbx_description
1 polymer ?
#
loop_
_entity_poly.entity_id
_entity_poly.type
_entity_poly.pdbx_seq_one_letter_code
_entity_poly.pdbx_strand_id
1 'polypeptide(L)'
;MKSRLLIAGAIVGTLLVAACGSSSSSTGSPSPAAARATIAVATNSKLGQILVDAKGITVYLFVKDTGISSTCYTSCAQIWPPVLTGGPPQAGTGATASLLGTTTRTDGKLEVTYAGHPLYYFVSDKQPGDATGQGIDNFGGLWWVLTPSGAAMH
;
A
#
# COMPACT_ATOMS: atom_id res chain seq x y z
N MET A 1 -44.18 -67.14 19.04
CA MET A 1 -45.51 -67.06 19.68
C MET A 1 -46.05 -65.67 19.56
N LYS A 2 -47.24 -65.56 18.96
CA LYS A 2 -48.26 -64.51 19.11
C LYS A 2 -47.80 -63.06 18.79
N SER A 3 -48.22 -62.41 17.77
CA SER A 3 -49.52 -62.20 17.15
C SER A 3 -50.03 -60.77 17.38
N ARG A 4 -50.34 -60.12 16.31
CA ARG A 4 -51.43 -59.10 16.07
C ARG A 4 -51.17 -57.65 16.59
N LEU A 5 -51.63 -56.59 16.04
CA LEU A 5 -52.68 -56.34 15.09
C LEU A 5 -52.59 -54.87 14.57
N LEU A 6 -52.99 -54.68 13.37
CA LEU A 6 -53.28 -53.42 12.62
C LEU A 6 -54.03 -52.35 13.42
N ILE A 7 -53.80 -51.11 13.12
CA ILE A 7 -54.88 -50.12 12.82
C ILE A 7 -54.38 -49.04 11.85
N ALA A 8 -55.10 -48.87 10.77
CA ALA A 8 -54.96 -47.81 9.78
C ALA A 8 -55.57 -46.49 10.30
N GLY A 9 -54.96 -45.40 9.97
CA GLY A 9 -55.52 -44.08 10.19
C GLY A 9 -54.96 -43.10 9.13
N ALA A 10 -55.73 -42.92 8.05
CA ALA A 10 -55.46 -41.91 7.04
C ALA A 10 -55.88 -40.55 7.57
N ILE A 11 -54.97 -39.60 7.61
CA ILE A 11 -55.31 -38.17 7.72
C ILE A 11 -54.63 -37.43 6.59
N VAL A 12 -55.47 -36.94 5.68
CA VAL A 12 -55.14 -35.99 4.62
C VAL A 12 -54.83 -34.67 5.30
N GLY A 13 -53.57 -34.20 5.20
CA GLY A 13 -53.14 -32.90 5.70
C GLY A 13 -52.51 -32.12 4.54
N THR A 14 -53.17 -31.03 4.19
CA THR A 14 -52.87 -30.05 3.15
C THR A 14 -51.45 -29.53 3.29
N LEU A 15 -50.60 -29.70 2.26
CA LEU A 15 -49.27 -29.04 2.18
C LEU A 15 -49.46 -27.58 1.81
N LEU A 16 -49.22 -26.69 2.74
CA LEU A 16 -48.89 -25.29 2.51
C LEU A 16 -47.41 -25.19 2.17
N VAL A 17 -47.07 -24.99 0.90
CA VAL A 17 -45.74 -24.67 0.44
C VAL A 17 -45.46 -23.23 0.78
N ALA A 18 -44.81 -22.96 1.91
CA ALA A 18 -44.19 -21.67 2.19
C ALA A 18 -42.87 -21.56 1.41
N ALA A 19 -42.91 -20.84 0.30
CA ALA A 19 -41.74 -20.44 -0.45
C ALA A 19 -40.93 -19.43 0.40
N CYS A 20 -39.96 -19.93 1.19
CA CYS A 20 -38.94 -19.07 1.75
C CYS A 20 -37.99 -18.66 0.63
N GLY A 21 -38.20 -17.43 0.13
CA GLY A 21 -37.23 -16.75 -0.73
C GLY A 21 -35.93 -16.55 0.03
N SER A 22 -34.94 -17.37 -0.25
CA SER A 22 -33.56 -17.15 0.22
C SER A 22 -33.00 -15.97 -0.55
N SER A 23 -33.10 -14.78 0.03
CA SER A 23 -32.32 -13.63 -0.39
C SER A 23 -30.86 -13.94 -0.06
N SER A 24 -30.11 -14.45 -1.03
CA SER A 24 -28.66 -14.54 -0.94
C SER A 24 -28.10 -13.12 -0.92
N SER A 25 -27.98 -12.55 0.26
CA SER A 25 -27.16 -11.35 0.47
C SER A 25 -25.72 -11.75 0.19
N SER A 26 -25.24 -11.43 -1.00
CA SER A 26 -23.81 -11.46 -1.33
C SER A 26 -23.11 -10.47 -0.41
N THR A 27 -22.70 -10.93 0.76
CA THR A 27 -21.75 -10.20 1.60
C THR A 27 -20.43 -10.22 0.85
N GLY A 28 -20.24 -9.24 -0.04
CA GLY A 28 -18.94 -8.97 -0.61
C GLY A 28 -17.98 -8.72 0.55
N SER A 29 -17.08 -9.65 0.82
CA SER A 29 -15.96 -9.40 1.72
C SER A 29 -15.30 -8.11 1.25
N PRO A 30 -15.15 -7.08 2.10
CA PRO A 30 -14.39 -5.90 1.72
C PRO A 30 -13.00 -6.39 1.35
N SER A 31 -12.59 -6.15 0.11
CA SER A 31 -11.18 -6.32 -0.28
C SER A 31 -10.35 -5.57 0.75
N PRO A 32 -9.30 -6.18 1.33
CA PRO A 32 -8.49 -5.50 2.33
C PRO A 32 -8.04 -4.17 1.73
N ALA A 33 -8.52 -3.06 2.30
CA ALA A 33 -8.08 -1.75 1.90
C ALA A 33 -6.55 -1.75 2.00
N ALA A 34 -5.86 -1.41 0.90
CA ALA A 34 -4.41 -1.37 0.91
C ALA A 34 -3.94 -0.52 2.11
N ALA A 35 -2.98 -1.03 2.86
CA ALA A 35 -2.50 -0.35 4.07
C ALA A 35 -1.97 1.04 3.73
N ARG A 36 -2.19 2.00 4.63
CA ARG A 36 -1.61 3.34 4.50
C ARG A 36 -0.11 3.27 4.72
N ALA A 37 0.65 3.90 3.84
CA ALA A 37 2.08 4.04 4.04
C ALA A 37 2.39 4.98 5.20
N THR A 38 3.47 4.70 5.92
CA THR A 38 4.01 5.59 6.96
C THR A 38 5.41 6.01 6.53
N ILE A 39 5.69 7.30 6.61
CA ILE A 39 7.03 7.87 6.38
C ILE A 39 7.54 8.43 7.70
N ALA A 40 8.76 8.06 8.05
CA ALA A 40 9.42 8.47 9.29
C ALA A 40 10.84 9.00 8.99
N VAL A 41 11.51 9.48 10.02
CA VAL A 41 12.94 9.86 9.97
C VAL A 41 13.75 8.83 10.74
N ALA A 42 14.87 8.42 10.14
CA ALA A 42 15.87 7.60 10.79
C ALA A 42 17.25 8.23 10.64
N THR A 43 18.18 7.86 11.51
CA THR A 43 19.59 8.28 11.41
C THR A 43 20.38 7.24 10.64
N ASN A 44 20.88 7.63 9.49
CA ASN A 44 21.87 6.86 8.72
C ASN A 44 23.27 7.27 9.18
N SER A 45 24.18 6.32 9.35
CA SER A 45 25.53 6.56 9.88
C SER A 45 26.42 7.44 8.98
N LYS A 46 26.10 7.52 7.68
CA LYS A 46 26.87 8.28 6.69
C LYS A 46 26.17 9.56 6.26
N LEU A 47 24.84 9.53 6.19
CA LEU A 47 24.02 10.60 5.62
C LEU A 47 23.31 11.45 6.68
N GLY A 48 23.34 11.05 7.97
CA GLY A 48 22.60 11.74 9.01
C GLY A 48 21.10 11.42 8.97
N GLN A 49 20.23 12.39 9.18
CA GLN A 49 18.79 12.17 9.23
C GLN A 49 18.21 12.07 7.83
N ILE A 50 17.53 10.98 7.55
CA ILE A 50 16.93 10.65 6.25
C ILE A 50 15.49 10.17 6.39
N LEU A 51 14.71 10.25 5.32
CA LEU A 51 13.38 9.66 5.27
C LEU A 51 13.44 8.15 5.03
N VAL A 52 12.59 7.45 5.77
CA VAL A 52 12.42 5.99 5.69
C VAL A 52 10.94 5.61 5.78
N ASP A 53 10.59 4.38 5.41
CA ASP A 53 9.27 3.82 5.68
C ASP A 53 9.12 3.32 7.14
N ALA A 54 7.95 2.75 7.46
CA ALA A 54 7.67 2.19 8.80
C ALA A 54 8.59 1.04 9.22
N LYS A 55 9.29 0.42 8.26
CA LYS A 55 10.25 -0.66 8.51
C LYS A 55 11.70 -0.17 8.57
N GLY A 56 11.92 1.13 8.38
CA GLY A 56 13.24 1.74 8.34
C GLY A 56 13.94 1.64 6.97
N ILE A 57 13.24 1.25 5.93
CA ILE A 57 13.78 1.19 4.56
C ILE A 57 13.84 2.60 3.98
N THR A 58 14.97 2.95 3.42
CA THR A 58 15.23 4.28 2.83
C THR A 58 14.31 4.55 1.65
N VAL A 59 13.84 5.80 1.56
CA VAL A 59 13.07 6.29 0.41
C VAL A 59 13.82 7.40 -0.32
N TYR A 60 13.56 7.49 -1.63
CA TYR A 60 14.29 8.33 -2.56
C TYR A 60 13.35 9.21 -3.37
N LEU A 61 13.84 10.36 -3.83
CA LEU A 61 13.25 11.13 -4.91
C LEU A 61 14.01 10.91 -6.23
N PHE A 62 13.33 11.16 -7.33
CA PHE A 62 13.90 11.13 -8.68
C PHE A 62 13.92 12.55 -9.26
N VAL A 63 15.09 13.06 -9.62
CA VAL A 63 15.20 14.45 -10.10
C VAL A 63 14.49 14.73 -11.43
N LYS A 64 14.16 13.67 -12.17
CA LYS A 64 13.42 13.79 -13.43
C LYS A 64 11.90 13.96 -13.23
N ASP A 65 11.41 13.71 -12.03
CA ASP A 65 10.01 13.96 -11.72
C ASP A 65 9.76 15.47 -11.64
N THR A 66 8.64 15.90 -12.25
CA THR A 66 8.24 17.32 -12.26
C THR A 66 7.09 17.53 -11.28
N GLY A 67 7.38 18.19 -10.16
CA GLY A 67 6.41 18.33 -9.08
C GLY A 67 5.96 16.96 -8.55
N ILE A 68 4.66 16.77 -8.39
CA ILE A 68 4.11 15.51 -7.88
C ILE A 68 3.94 14.41 -8.95
N SER A 69 4.35 14.65 -10.19
CA SER A 69 4.14 13.68 -11.29
C SER A 69 5.30 12.71 -11.39
N SER A 70 5.02 11.44 -11.12
CA SER A 70 5.99 10.34 -11.31
C SER A 70 6.29 10.12 -12.80
N THR A 71 7.55 9.93 -13.13
CA THR A 71 8.03 9.55 -14.47
C THR A 71 8.64 8.14 -14.50
N CYS A 72 8.72 7.46 -13.35
CA CYS A 72 9.29 6.13 -13.21
C CYS A 72 8.25 5.04 -13.36
N TYR A 73 8.24 4.37 -14.54
CA TYR A 73 7.33 3.27 -14.89
C TYR A 73 8.10 2.11 -15.50
N THR A 74 7.41 0.98 -15.76
CA THR A 74 7.95 -0.21 -16.44
C THR A 74 9.29 -0.68 -15.85
N SER A 75 10.37 -0.68 -16.62
CA SER A 75 11.71 -1.10 -16.17
C SER A 75 12.27 -0.22 -15.06
N CYS A 76 11.97 1.07 -15.05
CA CYS A 76 12.36 1.97 -13.96
C CYS A 76 11.70 1.52 -12.63
N ALA A 77 10.40 1.26 -12.62
CA ALA A 77 9.68 0.84 -11.42
C ALA A 77 10.05 -0.57 -10.92
N GLN A 78 10.74 -1.38 -11.73
CA GLN A 78 11.31 -2.66 -11.29
C GLN A 78 12.56 -2.47 -10.43
N ILE A 79 13.33 -1.43 -10.69
CA ILE A 79 14.56 -1.08 -9.95
C ILE A 79 14.27 -0.06 -8.85
N TRP A 80 13.38 0.87 -9.12
CA TRP A 80 12.91 1.91 -8.21
C TRP A 80 11.41 1.80 -7.97
N PRO A 81 10.95 0.83 -7.18
CA PRO A 81 9.52 0.67 -6.91
C PRO A 81 8.93 1.90 -6.23
N PRO A 82 7.75 2.40 -6.68
CA PRO A 82 7.07 3.50 -6.01
C PRO A 82 6.63 3.13 -4.59
N VAL A 83 6.65 4.09 -3.69
CA VAL A 83 6.07 3.94 -2.34
C VAL A 83 4.56 4.06 -2.47
N LEU A 84 3.88 2.92 -2.59
CA LEU A 84 2.42 2.87 -2.75
C LEU A 84 1.70 2.99 -1.42
N THR A 85 0.48 3.55 -1.48
CA THR A 85 -0.39 3.71 -0.30
C THR A 85 -1.85 3.44 -0.66
N GLY A 86 -2.63 2.96 0.31
CA GLY A 86 -4.08 2.75 0.15
C GLY A 86 -4.94 3.96 0.51
N GLY A 87 -4.32 5.09 0.81
CA GLY A 87 -4.98 6.34 1.18
C GLY A 87 -3.96 7.37 1.68
N PRO A 88 -4.39 8.46 2.33
CA PRO A 88 -3.48 9.48 2.85
C PRO A 88 -2.38 8.84 3.71
N PRO A 89 -1.08 9.08 3.42
CA PRO A 89 0.02 8.51 4.20
C PRO A 89 0.06 9.09 5.60
N GLN A 90 0.76 8.40 6.50
CA GLN A 90 0.91 8.80 7.90
C GLN A 90 2.33 9.29 8.17
N ALA A 91 2.45 10.36 8.95
CA ALA A 91 3.73 10.80 9.47
C ALA A 91 4.11 9.93 10.67
N GLY A 92 5.24 9.23 10.55
CA GLY A 92 5.93 8.58 11.66
C GLY A 92 6.85 9.57 12.40
N THR A 93 7.66 9.02 13.30
CA THR A 93 8.57 9.81 14.12
C THR A 93 9.48 10.70 13.26
N GLY A 94 9.53 11.99 13.58
CA GLY A 94 10.39 12.97 12.93
C GLY A 94 9.93 13.47 11.56
N ALA A 95 8.97 12.82 10.90
CA ALA A 95 8.44 13.28 9.63
C ALA A 95 7.39 14.40 9.82
N THR A 96 7.37 15.35 8.91
CA THR A 96 6.44 16.48 8.94
C THR A 96 5.16 16.15 8.19
N ALA A 97 4.03 16.04 8.90
CA ALA A 97 2.76 15.62 8.32
C ALA A 97 2.28 16.52 7.16
N SER A 98 2.51 17.84 7.25
CA SER A 98 2.11 18.80 6.20
C SER A 98 2.91 18.67 4.89
N LEU A 99 4.03 17.96 4.90
CA LEU A 99 4.82 17.67 3.69
C LEU A 99 4.38 16.38 3.00
N LEU A 100 3.59 15.53 3.68
CA LEU A 100 3.05 14.31 3.10
C LEU A 100 1.86 14.59 2.18
N GLY A 101 1.83 13.88 1.08
CA GLY A 101 0.73 13.90 0.13
C GLY A 101 0.68 12.60 -0.69
N THR A 102 -0.15 12.61 -1.70
CA THR A 102 -0.26 11.52 -2.67
C THR A 102 -0.35 12.04 -4.08
N THR A 103 0.11 11.24 -5.02
CA THR A 103 -0.17 11.42 -6.45
C THR A 103 -0.79 10.15 -7.02
N THR A 104 -1.66 10.32 -8.03
CA THR A 104 -2.20 9.17 -8.76
C THR A 104 -1.30 8.88 -9.95
N ARG A 105 -0.73 7.69 -9.96
CA ARG A 105 0.09 7.18 -11.07
C ARG A 105 -0.78 6.88 -12.29
N THR A 106 -0.18 6.77 -13.48
CA THR A 106 -0.89 6.43 -14.72
C THR A 106 -1.51 5.03 -14.69
N ASP A 107 -1.04 4.14 -13.80
CA ASP A 107 -1.61 2.81 -13.56
C ASP A 107 -2.76 2.82 -12.53
N GLY A 108 -3.21 4.00 -12.09
CA GLY A 108 -4.30 4.21 -11.15
C GLY A 108 -3.94 4.01 -9.67
N LYS A 109 -2.70 3.64 -9.37
CA LYS A 109 -2.25 3.46 -7.98
C LYS A 109 -1.90 4.79 -7.34
N LEU A 110 -2.13 4.89 -6.02
CA LEU A 110 -1.67 6.02 -5.22
C LEU A 110 -0.22 5.82 -4.81
N GLU A 111 0.61 6.82 -5.07
CA GLU A 111 2.00 6.90 -4.65
C GLU A 111 2.16 8.02 -3.62
N VAL A 112 2.97 7.78 -2.60
CA VAL A 112 3.29 8.78 -1.58
C VAL A 112 4.15 9.88 -2.18
N THR A 113 3.83 11.12 -1.82
CA THR A 113 4.72 12.26 -2.05
C THR A 113 5.19 12.87 -0.73
N TYR A 114 6.37 13.47 -0.73
CA TYR A 114 6.88 14.25 0.38
C TYR A 114 7.52 15.54 -0.14
N ALA A 115 7.11 16.67 0.42
CA ALA A 115 7.52 18.01 -0.06
C ALA A 115 7.33 18.21 -1.57
N GLY A 116 6.30 17.57 -2.16
CA GLY A 116 6.00 17.64 -3.59
C GLY A 116 6.81 16.67 -4.48
N HIS A 117 7.60 15.75 -3.89
CA HIS A 117 8.36 14.74 -4.63
C HIS A 117 7.69 13.38 -4.47
N PRO A 118 7.39 12.62 -5.55
CA PRO A 118 7.06 11.20 -5.49
C PRO A 118 8.18 10.42 -4.81
N LEU A 119 7.83 9.40 -4.02
CA LEU A 119 8.79 8.61 -3.26
C LEU A 119 8.94 7.19 -3.82
N TYR A 120 10.18 6.71 -3.81
CA TYR A 120 10.55 5.40 -4.32
C TYR A 120 11.43 4.64 -3.34
N TYR A 121 11.41 3.32 -3.46
CA TYR A 121 12.42 2.44 -2.89
C TYR A 121 13.53 2.17 -3.89
N PHE A 122 14.65 1.65 -3.41
CA PHE A 122 15.68 1.04 -4.25
C PHE A 122 15.75 -0.46 -3.98
N VAL A 123 15.69 -1.28 -5.04
CA VAL A 123 15.60 -2.75 -4.87
C VAL A 123 16.81 -3.38 -4.20
N SER A 124 17.96 -2.71 -4.17
CA SER A 124 19.16 -3.20 -3.51
C SER A 124 19.23 -2.88 -2.02
N ASP A 125 18.39 -1.98 -1.51
CA ASP A 125 18.27 -1.72 -0.09
C ASP A 125 17.40 -2.82 0.54
N LYS A 126 17.99 -3.65 1.40
CA LYS A 126 17.37 -4.86 1.95
C LYS A 126 17.03 -4.75 3.42
N GLN A 127 17.68 -3.82 4.13
CA GLN A 127 17.57 -3.67 5.57
C GLN A 127 17.60 -2.21 6.00
N PRO A 128 17.11 -1.90 7.20
CA PRO A 128 17.23 -0.57 7.77
C PRO A 128 18.69 -0.09 7.78
N GLY A 129 18.89 1.16 7.35
CA GLY A 129 20.20 1.76 7.25
C GLY A 129 20.90 1.61 5.89
N ASP A 130 20.39 0.75 5.01
CA ASP A 130 20.86 0.74 3.62
C ASP A 130 20.41 2.04 2.93
N ALA A 131 21.32 2.66 2.17
CA ALA A 131 21.07 3.83 1.35
C ALA A 131 21.94 3.75 0.09
N THR A 132 21.94 2.59 -0.55
CA THR A 132 22.85 2.26 -1.65
C THR A 132 22.42 2.89 -2.96
N GLY A 133 21.21 3.45 -3.00
CA GLY A 133 20.67 4.22 -4.12
C GLY A 133 21.11 5.67 -4.17
N GLN A 134 21.80 6.17 -3.13
CA GLN A 134 22.21 7.57 -3.01
C GLN A 134 23.11 8.01 -4.17
N GLY A 135 22.70 9.03 -4.91
CA GLY A 135 23.48 9.63 -6.00
C GLY A 135 23.60 8.78 -7.26
N ILE A 136 22.81 7.71 -7.39
CA ILE A 136 22.84 6.89 -8.61
C ILE A 136 22.23 7.72 -9.77
N ASP A 137 22.93 7.77 -10.90
CA ASP A 137 22.40 8.25 -12.17
C ASP A 137 21.85 7.08 -12.97
N ASN A 138 20.53 7.00 -13.07
CA ASN A 138 19.84 5.93 -13.79
C ASN A 138 18.50 6.41 -14.35
N PHE A 139 18.07 5.85 -15.48
CA PHE A 139 16.86 6.23 -16.20
C PHE A 139 16.81 7.71 -16.62
N GLY A 140 17.99 8.32 -16.79
CA GLY A 140 18.18 9.69 -17.28
C GLY A 140 18.04 10.77 -16.22
N GLY A 141 18.32 10.45 -14.97
CA GLY A 141 18.41 11.37 -13.86
C GLY A 141 18.96 10.77 -12.59
N LEU A 142 19.30 11.64 -11.66
CA LEU A 142 19.86 11.28 -10.37
C LEU A 142 18.75 10.89 -9.38
N TRP A 143 19.11 9.98 -8.46
CA TRP A 143 18.28 9.54 -7.35
C TRP A 143 18.90 9.99 -6.04
N TRP A 144 18.12 10.62 -5.19
CA TRP A 144 18.59 11.16 -3.93
C TRP A 144 17.73 10.74 -2.76
N VAL A 145 18.37 10.43 -1.65
CA VAL A 145 17.72 10.35 -0.35
C VAL A 145 17.19 11.73 0.02
N LEU A 146 16.07 11.80 0.75
CA LEU A 146 15.50 13.06 1.22
C LEU A 146 15.88 13.32 2.68
N THR A 147 16.17 14.58 2.99
CA THR A 147 16.23 15.10 4.34
C THR A 147 14.83 15.16 4.98
N PRO A 148 14.70 15.35 6.30
CA PRO A 148 13.40 15.55 6.96
C PRO A 148 12.62 16.79 6.46
N SER A 149 13.30 17.76 5.88
CA SER A 149 12.66 18.91 5.22
C SER A 149 12.16 18.63 3.80
N GLY A 150 12.46 17.45 3.23
CA GLY A 150 12.10 17.07 1.87
C GLY A 150 13.08 17.50 0.80
N ALA A 151 14.22 18.08 1.18
CA ALA A 151 15.27 18.42 0.22
C ALA A 151 16.08 17.18 -0.19
N ALA A 152 16.57 17.16 -1.43
CA ALA A 152 17.54 16.17 -1.87
C ALA A 152 18.85 16.28 -1.05
N MET A 153 19.42 15.17 -0.69
CA MET A 153 20.70 15.10 0.01
C MET A 153 21.81 14.91 -1.02
N HIS A 154 22.68 15.91 -1.20
CA HIS A 154 23.80 15.90 -2.15
C HIS A 154 25.12 15.53 -1.50
#